data_9b12ed6427b8805a0a6c78c0a0775c64
#
_entry.id   9b12ed6427b8805a0a6c78c0a0775c64
#
_cell.length_a   1.000
_cell.length_b   1.000
_cell.length_c   1.000
_cell.angle_alpha   90.00
_cell.angle_beta   90.00
_cell.angle_gamma   90.00
#
_symmetry.space_group_name_H-M   'P 1'
#
loop_
_entity.id
_entity.type
_entity.pdbx_description
1 polymer ?
#
loop_
_entity_poly.entity_id
_entity_poly.type
_entity_poly.pdbx_seq_one_letter_code
_entity_poly.pdbx_strand_id
1 'polypeptide(L)'
;LGVEAQFYLVWPLILLLVLRYFGKNKIPGAALLIAAFSGIALLVVSLQIDAASTTKVSHVYFGTDTHSIGLFLGAALAVRWIPQNLQETVTRKAQDFIDGIGIVGFLGIIAAFLFIDENDPTLYKLAFPLAGIFGCAIITSIVHPASRFAPILSSKPFVWIGERSYAIYLWHWVVFQVTRPDFDLEGSQWALYALRVLIVFALADISLRLVELPVRTGLIDYWFKGMKYRTKRVQLRQKAGVVLIVLAIIGSTATVATNAIAKGDEQLAQLKKQLQPTTTTPSVPADVNDPGLWVTGDSVILGIRFELDSRQPIGLINARVGRQATELLEVITNDKANMSMATIVLNLGNNNKLTEEQVAAIFEIIKDQPRIVVVNTAVPRAWRDDNNALIAQYASLYGAYLVDWASISQGRSEYFGPDGVHLVPAGVRAYVDAITAQL
;
A
#
# COMPACT_ATOMS: atom_id res chain seq x y z
N LEU A 1 -8.17 3.53 9.24
CA LEU A 1 -8.47 3.42 10.70
C LEU A 1 -7.90 4.58 11.51
N GLY A 2 -6.63 5.00 11.32
CA GLY A 2 -6.03 6.09 12.12
C GLY A 2 -6.76 7.42 11.96
N VAL A 3 -7.03 7.83 10.72
CA VAL A 3 -7.76 9.06 10.38
C VAL A 3 -9.18 9.04 10.94
N GLU A 4 -9.88 7.92 10.82
CA GLU A 4 -11.24 7.75 11.36
C GLU A 4 -11.25 7.82 12.89
N ALA A 5 -10.29 7.18 13.58
CA ALA A 5 -10.19 7.24 15.03
C ALA A 5 -9.95 8.68 15.52
N GLN A 6 -9.09 9.42 14.83
CA GLN A 6 -8.88 10.85 15.11
C GLN A 6 -10.13 11.68 14.85
N PHE A 7 -10.86 11.40 13.77
CA PHE A 7 -12.14 12.06 13.49
C PHE A 7 -13.15 11.80 14.60
N TYR A 8 -13.32 10.55 15.06
CA TYR A 8 -14.25 10.23 16.14
C TYR A 8 -13.89 10.89 17.48
N LEU A 9 -12.62 11.19 17.71
CA LEU A 9 -12.18 11.91 18.89
C LEU A 9 -12.36 13.42 18.76
N VAL A 10 -11.97 13.99 17.63
CA VAL A 10 -11.87 15.45 17.42
C VAL A 10 -13.21 16.05 17.01
N TRP A 11 -13.96 15.39 16.12
CA TRP A 11 -15.22 15.92 15.61
C TRP A 11 -16.28 16.22 16.68
N PRO A 12 -16.53 15.35 17.69
CA PRO A 12 -17.47 15.67 18.75
C PRO A 12 -17.09 16.93 19.54
N LEU A 13 -15.79 17.16 19.76
CA LEU A 13 -15.31 18.37 20.45
C LEU A 13 -15.55 19.62 19.62
N ILE A 14 -15.22 19.58 18.33
CA ILE A 14 -15.51 20.68 17.39
C ILE A 14 -17.02 20.94 17.34
N LEU A 15 -17.83 19.89 17.24
CA LEU A 15 -19.29 19.97 17.20
C LEU A 15 -19.84 20.66 18.46
N LEU A 16 -19.36 20.27 19.65
CA LEU A 16 -19.75 20.92 20.92
C LEU A 16 -19.36 22.39 20.96
N LEU A 17 -18.17 22.76 20.48
CA LEU A 17 -17.74 24.15 20.39
C LEU A 17 -18.61 24.95 19.42
N VAL A 18 -18.88 24.41 18.22
CA VAL A 18 -19.74 25.08 17.24
C VAL A 18 -21.17 25.26 17.77
N LEU A 19 -21.73 24.22 18.43
CA LEU A 19 -23.04 24.28 19.03
C LEU A 19 -23.11 25.37 20.13
N ARG A 20 -22.08 25.42 20.99
CA ARG A 20 -22.05 26.35 22.13
C ARG A 20 -21.89 27.81 21.73
N TYR A 21 -21.04 28.09 20.74
CA TYR A 21 -20.66 29.48 20.41
C TYR A 21 -21.32 30.02 19.15
N PHE A 22 -21.68 29.17 18.18
CA PHE A 22 -22.16 29.60 16.86
C PHE A 22 -23.54 29.06 16.51
N GLY A 23 -24.05 28.09 17.25
CA GLY A 23 -25.34 27.48 17.05
C GLY A 23 -25.41 26.41 15.95
N LYS A 24 -26.50 25.64 15.97
CA LYS A 24 -26.73 24.48 15.11
C LYS A 24 -26.61 24.78 13.60
N ASN A 25 -27.05 25.94 13.17
CA ASN A 25 -27.05 26.30 11.74
C ASN A 25 -25.67 26.52 11.14
N LYS A 26 -24.64 26.64 11.95
CA LYS A 26 -23.24 26.83 11.52
C LYS A 26 -22.45 25.54 11.40
N ILE A 27 -22.98 24.40 11.87
CA ILE A 27 -22.31 23.10 11.82
C ILE A 27 -21.93 22.69 10.39
N PRO A 28 -22.85 22.76 9.37
CA PRO A 28 -22.49 22.37 8.01
C PRO A 28 -21.40 23.26 7.43
N GLY A 29 -21.42 24.55 7.73
CA GLY A 29 -20.39 25.49 7.29
C GLY A 29 -19.02 25.19 7.90
N ALA A 30 -18.96 24.88 9.20
CA ALA A 30 -17.74 24.48 9.87
C ALA A 30 -17.17 23.18 9.27
N ALA A 31 -18.02 22.18 9.05
CA ALA A 31 -17.60 20.92 8.42
C ALA A 31 -17.07 21.14 7.00
N LEU A 32 -17.76 21.96 6.18
CA LEU A 32 -17.32 22.30 4.82
C LEU A 32 -16.00 23.08 4.81
N LEU A 33 -15.78 23.98 5.77
CA LEU A 33 -14.50 24.69 5.88
C LEU A 33 -13.34 23.71 6.18
N ILE A 34 -13.55 22.76 7.09
CA ILE A 34 -12.53 21.74 7.39
C ILE A 34 -12.31 20.81 6.19
N ALA A 35 -13.39 20.41 5.49
CA ALA A 35 -13.30 19.64 4.25
C ALA A 35 -12.50 20.39 3.17
N ALA A 36 -12.76 21.69 3.00
CA ALA A 36 -12.03 22.53 2.06
C ALA A 36 -10.55 22.66 2.44
N PHE A 37 -10.25 22.85 3.73
CA PHE A 37 -8.87 22.85 4.23
C PHE A 37 -8.17 21.53 3.93
N SER A 38 -8.81 20.41 4.22
CA SER A 38 -8.26 19.07 3.93
C SER A 38 -8.04 18.88 2.42
N GLY A 39 -8.98 19.31 1.57
CA GLY A 39 -8.84 19.24 0.12
C GLY A 39 -7.70 20.11 -0.42
N ILE A 40 -7.51 21.30 0.14
CA ILE A 40 -6.40 22.19 -0.22
C ILE A 40 -5.07 21.56 0.24
N ALA A 41 -4.99 21.05 1.47
CA ALA A 41 -3.82 20.37 1.98
C ALA A 41 -3.44 19.16 1.11
N LEU A 42 -4.43 18.33 0.75
CA LEU A 42 -4.27 17.22 -0.17
C LEU A 42 -3.70 17.67 -1.52
N LEU A 43 -4.28 18.72 -2.11
CA LEU A 43 -3.85 19.25 -3.40
C LEU A 43 -2.43 19.81 -3.33
N VAL A 44 -2.12 20.62 -2.31
CA VAL A 44 -0.79 21.24 -2.13
C VAL A 44 0.28 20.17 -1.95
N VAL A 45 0.04 19.17 -1.10
CA VAL A 45 1.01 18.07 -0.88
C VAL A 45 1.13 17.21 -2.15
N SER A 46 0.01 16.92 -2.84
CA SER A 46 0.01 16.14 -4.08
C SER A 46 0.74 16.81 -5.23
N LEU A 47 0.69 18.15 -5.32
CA LEU A 47 1.45 18.92 -6.32
C LEU A 47 2.97 18.91 -6.02
N GLN A 48 3.36 18.62 -4.80
CA GLN A 48 4.75 18.51 -4.36
C GLN A 48 5.27 17.07 -4.39
N ILE A 49 4.43 16.09 -4.77
CA ILE A 49 4.86 14.71 -4.98
C ILE A 49 5.62 14.67 -6.30
N ASP A 50 6.94 14.78 -6.20
CA ASP A 50 7.84 14.39 -7.25
C ASP A 50 7.96 12.87 -7.26
N ALA A 51 8.33 12.31 -8.40
CA ALA A 51 8.60 10.88 -8.55
C ALA A 51 9.56 10.29 -7.46
N ALA A 52 10.27 11.14 -6.71
CA ALA A 52 11.25 10.77 -5.68
C ALA A 52 10.72 10.71 -4.23
N SER A 53 9.46 11.07 -3.95
CA SER A 53 9.05 11.39 -2.57
C SER A 53 8.10 10.37 -1.94
N THR A 54 8.61 9.19 -1.52
CA THR A 54 7.84 8.18 -0.75
C THR A 54 7.25 8.74 0.56
N THR A 55 7.95 9.65 1.22
CA THR A 55 7.48 10.28 2.47
C THR A 55 6.26 11.15 2.23
N LYS A 56 6.20 11.90 1.11
CA LYS A 56 5.05 12.73 0.76
C LYS A 56 3.85 11.88 0.34
N VAL A 57 4.07 10.77 -0.40
CA VAL A 57 3.00 9.80 -0.73
C VAL A 57 2.39 9.20 0.54
N SER A 58 3.23 8.79 1.50
CA SER A 58 2.76 8.29 2.80
C SER A 58 1.97 9.35 3.56
N HIS A 59 2.40 10.62 3.54
CA HIS A 59 1.67 11.71 4.18
C HIS A 59 0.30 11.92 3.53
N VAL A 60 0.23 11.99 2.20
CA VAL A 60 -1.04 12.14 1.47
C VAL A 60 -2.01 11.03 1.80
N TYR A 61 -1.53 9.79 1.89
CA TYR A 61 -2.37 8.62 2.14
C TYR A 61 -2.77 8.48 3.61
N PHE A 62 -1.85 8.72 4.56
CA PHE A 62 -2.08 8.50 5.99
C PHE A 62 -2.30 9.77 6.80
N GLY A 63 -2.08 10.96 6.22
CA GLY A 63 -2.24 12.25 6.88
C GLY A 63 -3.71 12.56 7.15
N THR A 64 -4.03 12.95 8.39
CA THR A 64 -5.39 13.33 8.75
C THR A 64 -5.79 14.65 8.10
N ASP A 65 -4.85 15.54 7.93
CA ASP A 65 -5.00 16.82 7.24
C ASP A 65 -5.32 16.66 5.75
N THR A 66 -4.76 15.66 5.10
CA THR A 66 -4.93 15.41 3.66
C THR A 66 -6.07 14.44 3.35
N HIS A 67 -6.39 13.50 4.23
CA HIS A 67 -7.30 12.39 3.95
C HIS A 67 -8.69 12.51 4.61
N SER A 68 -8.97 13.59 5.36
CA SER A 68 -10.24 13.74 6.07
C SER A 68 -11.35 14.42 5.29
N ILE A 69 -11.11 14.85 4.04
CA ILE A 69 -12.08 15.54 3.20
C ILE A 69 -13.44 14.82 3.11
N GLY A 70 -13.45 13.52 2.85
CA GLY A 70 -14.67 12.71 2.72
C GLY A 70 -15.48 12.65 4.01
N LEU A 71 -14.79 12.54 5.17
CA LEU A 71 -15.43 12.50 6.49
C LEU A 71 -16.18 13.80 6.79
N PHE A 72 -15.56 14.96 6.52
CA PHE A 72 -16.16 16.25 6.78
C PHE A 72 -17.23 16.63 5.73
N LEU A 73 -17.10 16.20 4.48
CA LEU A 73 -18.19 16.29 3.50
C LEU A 73 -19.42 15.49 3.97
N GLY A 74 -19.20 14.25 4.43
CA GLY A 74 -20.25 13.41 5.00
C GLY A 74 -20.88 14.02 6.25
N ALA A 75 -20.09 14.63 7.14
CA ALA A 75 -20.58 15.32 8.33
C ALA A 75 -21.46 16.55 7.98
N ALA A 76 -21.06 17.33 6.95
CA ALA A 76 -21.87 18.44 6.46
C ALA A 76 -23.19 17.98 5.84
N LEU A 77 -23.14 16.89 5.05
CA LEU A 77 -24.32 16.28 4.45
C LEU A 77 -25.30 15.77 5.53
N ALA A 78 -24.80 15.06 6.53
CA ALA A 78 -25.64 14.47 7.58
C ALA A 78 -26.51 15.49 8.34
N VAL A 79 -26.07 16.73 8.49
CA VAL A 79 -26.83 17.79 9.16
C VAL A 79 -27.88 18.42 8.23
N ARG A 80 -27.63 18.43 6.91
CA ARG A 80 -28.52 19.03 5.91
C ARG A 80 -29.52 18.06 5.31
N TRP A 81 -29.12 16.79 5.17
CA TRP A 81 -29.86 15.75 4.48
C TRP A 81 -30.37 14.71 5.47
N ILE A 82 -31.32 15.14 6.31
CA ILE A 82 -31.92 14.30 7.37
C ILE A 82 -33.08 13.52 6.77
N PRO A 83 -33.04 12.17 6.73
CA PRO A 83 -34.04 11.35 6.06
C PRO A 83 -35.48 11.64 6.49
N GLN A 84 -35.69 11.88 7.79
CA GLN A 84 -37.01 12.15 8.38
C GLN A 84 -37.62 13.47 7.92
N ASN A 85 -36.82 14.39 7.37
CA ASN A 85 -37.26 15.69 6.89
C ASN A 85 -37.46 15.73 5.37
N LEU A 86 -37.13 14.62 4.66
CA LEU A 86 -37.25 14.53 3.22
C LEU A 86 -38.67 14.12 2.82
N GLN A 87 -39.19 14.72 1.75
CA GLN A 87 -40.54 14.43 1.25
C GLN A 87 -40.53 13.09 0.51
N GLU A 88 -41.51 12.23 0.84
CA GLU A 88 -41.68 10.92 0.16
C GLU A 88 -42.12 11.10 -1.31
N THR A 89 -42.84 12.18 -1.60
CA THR A 89 -43.32 12.49 -2.93
C THR A 89 -42.69 13.78 -3.44
N VAL A 90 -42.02 13.70 -4.58
CA VAL A 90 -41.38 14.83 -5.25
C VAL A 90 -41.80 14.86 -6.72
N THR A 91 -41.57 15.98 -7.41
CA THR A 91 -41.82 16.07 -8.84
C THR A 91 -40.94 15.07 -9.61
N ARG A 92 -41.39 14.60 -10.76
CA ARG A 92 -40.64 13.63 -11.60
C ARG A 92 -39.24 14.17 -11.94
N LYS A 93 -39.10 15.44 -12.23
CA LYS A 93 -37.81 16.10 -12.49
C LYS A 93 -36.87 16.04 -11.28
N ALA A 94 -37.39 16.27 -10.07
CA ALA A 94 -36.60 16.18 -8.85
C ALA A 94 -36.16 14.74 -8.56
N GLN A 95 -37.06 13.78 -8.80
CA GLN A 95 -36.76 12.37 -8.68
C GLN A 95 -35.66 11.91 -9.66
N ASP A 96 -35.79 12.30 -10.94
CA ASP A 96 -34.79 12.00 -11.97
C ASP A 96 -33.43 12.63 -11.63
N PHE A 97 -33.42 13.82 -11.04
CA PHE A 97 -32.20 14.47 -10.58
C PHE A 97 -31.55 13.74 -9.40
N ILE A 98 -32.33 13.32 -8.40
CA ILE A 98 -31.86 12.56 -7.23
C ILE A 98 -31.24 11.22 -7.68
N ASP A 99 -31.93 10.50 -8.55
CA ASP A 99 -31.44 9.22 -9.09
C ASP A 99 -30.18 9.44 -9.94
N GLY A 100 -30.18 10.48 -10.78
CA GLY A 100 -29.06 10.84 -11.65
C GLY A 100 -27.79 11.13 -10.88
N ILE A 101 -27.87 11.89 -9.79
CA ILE A 101 -26.73 12.16 -8.91
C ILE A 101 -26.17 10.85 -8.33
N GLY A 102 -27.03 9.97 -7.82
CA GLY A 102 -26.61 8.68 -7.26
C GLY A 102 -25.93 7.79 -8.28
N ILE A 103 -26.51 7.69 -9.49
CA ILE A 103 -25.94 6.90 -10.59
C ILE A 103 -24.58 7.46 -11.03
N VAL A 104 -24.46 8.77 -11.20
CA VAL A 104 -23.20 9.43 -11.58
C VAL A 104 -22.14 9.19 -10.50
N GLY A 105 -22.50 9.32 -9.22
CA GLY A 105 -21.59 9.02 -8.11
C GLY A 105 -21.12 7.56 -8.14
N PHE A 106 -22.04 6.62 -8.36
CA PHE A 106 -21.74 5.20 -8.40
C PHE A 106 -20.81 4.84 -9.59
N LEU A 107 -21.15 5.33 -10.78
CA LEU A 107 -20.32 5.10 -11.97
C LEU A 107 -18.96 5.80 -11.86
N GLY A 108 -18.92 6.98 -11.21
CA GLY A 108 -17.67 7.70 -10.96
C GLY A 108 -16.70 6.92 -10.05
N ILE A 109 -17.20 6.28 -8.99
CA ILE A 109 -16.37 5.41 -8.14
C ILE A 109 -15.90 4.18 -8.93
N ILE A 110 -16.79 3.53 -9.70
CA ILE A 110 -16.39 2.38 -10.53
C ILE A 110 -15.32 2.81 -11.55
N ALA A 111 -15.50 3.93 -12.21
CA ALA A 111 -14.53 4.43 -13.17
C ALA A 111 -13.17 4.71 -12.51
N ALA A 112 -13.15 5.28 -11.31
CA ALA A 112 -11.91 5.49 -10.56
C ALA A 112 -11.19 4.16 -10.27
N PHE A 113 -11.92 3.11 -9.88
CA PHE A 113 -11.34 1.78 -9.66
C PHE A 113 -10.83 1.09 -10.92
N LEU A 114 -11.44 1.35 -12.07
CA LEU A 114 -11.09 0.66 -13.33
C LEU A 114 -9.96 1.35 -14.10
N PHE A 115 -9.84 2.67 -13.98
CA PHE A 115 -8.99 3.47 -14.84
C PHE A 115 -7.84 4.18 -14.14
N ILE A 116 -7.81 4.19 -12.80
CA ILE A 116 -6.75 4.86 -12.03
C ILE A 116 -5.90 3.81 -11.32
N ASP A 117 -4.62 3.74 -11.69
CA ASP A 117 -3.63 2.86 -11.05
C ASP A 117 -3.16 3.45 -9.71
N GLU A 118 -2.68 2.59 -8.80
CA GLU A 118 -2.16 3.00 -7.49
C GLU A 118 -0.92 3.90 -7.59
N ASN A 119 -0.18 3.82 -8.71
CA ASN A 119 1.01 4.63 -8.97
C ASN A 119 0.71 5.90 -9.76
N ASP A 120 -0.55 6.10 -10.21
CA ASP A 120 -0.92 7.30 -10.97
C ASP A 120 -1.01 8.51 -10.03
N PRO A 121 -0.27 9.60 -10.28
CA PRO A 121 -0.40 10.85 -9.53
C PRO A 121 -1.82 11.42 -9.51
N THR A 122 -2.66 11.06 -10.49
CA THR A 122 -4.08 11.43 -10.57
C THR A 122 -4.89 10.85 -9.42
N LEU A 123 -4.45 9.72 -8.84
CA LEU A 123 -5.07 9.09 -7.67
C LEU A 123 -5.19 10.10 -6.52
N TYR A 124 -4.11 10.78 -6.20
CA TYR A 124 -4.07 11.73 -5.08
C TYR A 124 -4.62 13.11 -5.44
N LYS A 125 -4.36 13.58 -6.67
CA LYS A 125 -4.77 14.91 -7.12
C LYS A 125 -6.26 15.00 -7.37
N LEU A 126 -6.90 13.94 -7.86
CA LEU A 126 -8.27 13.96 -8.34
C LEU A 126 -9.16 12.87 -7.73
N ALA A 127 -8.72 11.59 -7.74
CA ALA A 127 -9.59 10.48 -7.37
C ALA A 127 -10.01 10.52 -5.89
N PHE A 128 -9.11 10.79 -4.96
CA PHE A 128 -9.45 10.88 -3.55
C PHE A 128 -10.46 11.98 -3.21
N PRO A 129 -10.31 13.25 -3.65
CA PRO A 129 -11.34 14.25 -3.41
C PRO A 129 -12.65 13.90 -4.11
N LEU A 130 -12.61 13.40 -5.34
CA LEU A 130 -13.82 12.98 -6.06
C LEU A 130 -14.51 11.79 -5.41
N ALA A 131 -13.79 10.84 -4.83
CA ALA A 131 -14.39 9.71 -4.11
C ALA A 131 -15.27 10.18 -2.94
N GLY A 132 -14.83 11.19 -2.19
CA GLY A 132 -15.64 11.83 -1.15
C GLY A 132 -16.91 12.47 -1.70
N ILE A 133 -16.82 13.18 -2.83
CA ILE A 133 -17.96 13.81 -3.50
C ILE A 133 -18.92 12.76 -4.06
N PHE A 134 -18.43 11.75 -4.74
CA PHE A 134 -19.22 10.64 -5.28
C PHE A 134 -19.90 9.83 -4.16
N GLY A 135 -19.19 9.59 -3.05
CA GLY A 135 -19.78 8.98 -1.86
C GLY A 135 -20.95 9.79 -1.31
N CYS A 136 -20.79 11.10 -1.17
CA CYS A 136 -21.88 12.01 -0.76
C CYS A 136 -23.05 11.98 -1.77
N ALA A 137 -22.76 11.95 -3.06
CA ALA A 137 -23.78 11.88 -4.12
C ALA A 137 -24.61 10.59 -4.04
N ILE A 138 -23.95 9.45 -3.84
CA ILE A 138 -24.61 8.15 -3.63
C ILE A 138 -25.48 8.20 -2.38
N ILE A 139 -24.93 8.65 -1.24
CA ILE A 139 -25.67 8.75 0.03
C ILE A 139 -26.86 9.68 -0.11
N THR A 140 -26.72 10.82 -0.78
CA THR A 140 -27.82 11.77 -1.03
C THR A 140 -28.97 11.08 -1.76
N SER A 141 -28.68 10.28 -2.76
CA SER A 141 -29.67 9.55 -3.53
C SER A 141 -30.31 8.41 -2.73
N ILE A 142 -29.51 7.51 -2.16
CA ILE A 142 -30.04 6.29 -1.51
C ILE A 142 -30.81 6.55 -0.22
N VAL A 143 -30.52 7.65 0.46
CA VAL A 143 -31.22 8.06 1.70
C VAL A 143 -32.55 8.75 1.41
N HIS A 144 -32.76 9.26 0.18
CA HIS A 144 -33.99 9.96 -0.17
C HIS A 144 -35.15 8.96 -0.40
N PRO A 145 -36.30 9.11 0.30
CA PRO A 145 -37.41 8.15 0.21
C PRO A 145 -38.02 8.04 -1.20
N ALA A 146 -37.95 9.10 -2.01
CA ALA A 146 -38.44 9.09 -3.38
C ALA A 146 -37.45 8.48 -4.41
N SER A 147 -36.26 8.02 -4.02
CA SER A 147 -35.28 7.47 -4.94
C SER A 147 -35.69 6.10 -5.47
N ARG A 148 -35.57 5.93 -6.79
CA ARG A 148 -35.73 4.62 -7.47
C ARG A 148 -34.40 3.84 -7.51
N PHE A 149 -33.28 4.52 -7.28
CA PHE A 149 -31.96 3.89 -7.19
C PHE A 149 -31.72 3.20 -5.84
N ALA A 150 -32.31 3.76 -4.75
CA ALA A 150 -32.18 3.22 -3.41
C ALA A 150 -32.57 1.72 -3.27
N PRO A 151 -33.71 1.23 -3.82
CA PRO A 151 -34.09 -0.18 -3.73
C PRO A 151 -33.08 -1.14 -4.32
N ILE A 152 -32.30 -0.73 -5.33
CA ILE A 152 -31.26 -1.55 -5.94
C ILE A 152 -30.14 -1.80 -4.93
N LEU A 153 -29.61 -0.75 -4.32
CA LEU A 153 -28.54 -0.84 -3.33
C LEU A 153 -29.02 -1.34 -1.96
N SER A 154 -30.33 -1.26 -1.68
CA SER A 154 -30.95 -1.84 -0.49
C SER A 154 -31.32 -3.32 -0.66
N SER A 155 -30.98 -3.95 -1.79
CA SER A 155 -31.21 -5.38 -1.98
C SER A 155 -30.34 -6.22 -1.04
N LYS A 156 -30.83 -7.41 -0.71
CA LYS A 156 -30.22 -8.30 0.30
C LYS A 156 -28.70 -8.52 0.12
N PRO A 157 -28.15 -8.73 -1.10
CA PRO A 157 -26.72 -8.92 -1.27
C PRO A 157 -25.90 -7.70 -0.87
N PHE A 158 -26.32 -6.50 -1.31
CA PHE A 158 -25.59 -5.25 -0.99
C PHE A 158 -25.68 -4.91 0.49
N VAL A 159 -26.85 -5.07 1.12
CA VAL A 159 -27.01 -4.87 2.56
C VAL A 159 -26.15 -5.87 3.32
N TRP A 160 -26.11 -7.15 2.90
CA TRP A 160 -25.30 -8.18 3.53
C TRP A 160 -23.80 -7.83 3.50
N ILE A 161 -23.30 -7.34 2.35
CA ILE A 161 -21.91 -6.87 2.20
C ILE A 161 -21.68 -5.62 3.07
N GLY A 162 -22.60 -4.67 3.02
CA GLY A 162 -22.50 -3.41 3.76
C GLY A 162 -22.41 -3.61 5.29
N GLU A 163 -23.23 -4.51 5.84
CA GLU A 163 -23.16 -4.86 7.26
C GLU A 163 -21.80 -5.44 7.70
N ARG A 164 -21.09 -6.06 6.76
CA ARG A 164 -19.81 -6.74 6.98
C ARG A 164 -18.62 -5.93 6.50
N SER A 165 -18.85 -4.76 5.92
CA SER A 165 -17.82 -3.97 5.23
C SER A 165 -16.62 -3.66 6.13
N TYR A 166 -16.86 -3.34 7.40
CA TYR A 166 -15.78 -3.10 8.37
C TYR A 166 -14.95 -4.37 8.65
N ALA A 167 -15.62 -5.49 8.88
CA ALA A 167 -14.93 -6.77 9.11
C ALA A 167 -14.19 -7.25 7.85
N ILE A 168 -14.80 -7.07 6.65
CA ILE A 168 -14.14 -7.33 5.37
C ILE A 168 -12.87 -6.51 5.24
N TYR A 169 -12.92 -5.21 5.54
CA TYR A 169 -11.77 -4.32 5.53
C TYR A 169 -10.66 -4.77 6.49
N LEU A 170 -11.00 -5.25 7.68
CA LEU A 170 -10.00 -5.75 8.62
C LEU A 170 -9.36 -7.06 8.16
N TRP A 171 -10.15 -8.00 7.67
CA TRP A 171 -9.67 -9.34 7.33
C TRP A 171 -8.98 -9.43 5.96
N HIS A 172 -9.38 -8.59 4.96
CA HIS A 172 -8.80 -8.70 3.62
C HIS A 172 -7.28 -8.58 3.63
N TRP A 173 -6.74 -7.60 4.35
CA TRP A 173 -5.29 -7.40 4.44
C TRP A 173 -4.58 -8.61 5.03
N VAL A 174 -5.07 -9.13 6.16
CA VAL A 174 -4.47 -10.29 6.83
C VAL A 174 -4.48 -11.51 5.92
N VAL A 175 -5.65 -11.82 5.32
CA VAL A 175 -5.78 -12.97 4.43
C VAL A 175 -4.87 -12.83 3.21
N PHE A 176 -4.82 -11.66 2.59
CA PHE A 176 -3.99 -11.41 1.42
C PHE A 176 -2.49 -11.50 1.72
N GLN A 177 -2.06 -11.15 2.92
CA GLN A 177 -0.66 -11.27 3.34
C GLN A 177 -0.21 -12.70 3.63
N VAL A 178 -1.11 -13.57 4.08
CA VAL A 178 -0.77 -14.97 4.43
C VAL A 178 -1.15 -15.98 3.34
N THR A 179 -1.66 -15.52 2.20
CA THR A 179 -2.07 -16.36 1.07
C THR A 179 -1.56 -15.81 -0.25
N ARG A 180 -0.32 -15.33 -0.28
CA ARG A 180 0.26 -14.75 -1.51
C ARG A 180 0.40 -15.82 -2.59
N PRO A 181 -0.06 -15.54 -3.83
CA PRO A 181 0.16 -16.45 -4.96
C PRO A 181 1.65 -16.67 -5.18
N ASP A 182 2.00 -17.86 -5.62
CA ASP A 182 3.37 -18.30 -5.93
C ASP A 182 4.35 -18.25 -4.74
N PHE A 183 3.88 -17.86 -3.55
CA PHE A 183 4.64 -17.78 -2.31
C PHE A 183 4.12 -18.72 -1.22
N ASP A 184 2.87 -18.51 -0.84
CA ASP A 184 2.24 -19.24 0.24
C ASP A 184 1.33 -20.34 -0.32
N LEU A 185 0.80 -20.14 -1.53
CA LEU A 185 -0.11 -21.07 -2.20
C LEU A 185 0.22 -21.17 -3.70
N GLU A 186 0.35 -22.39 -4.17
CA GLU A 186 0.46 -22.72 -5.60
C GLU A 186 -0.93 -22.95 -6.20
N GLY A 187 -1.14 -22.51 -7.45
CA GLY A 187 -2.38 -22.77 -8.16
C GLY A 187 -2.77 -21.70 -9.17
N SER A 188 -3.92 -21.91 -9.81
CA SER A 188 -4.47 -20.92 -10.73
C SER A 188 -4.76 -19.60 -10.02
N GLN A 189 -4.29 -18.50 -10.55
CA GLN A 189 -4.43 -17.15 -10.00
C GLN A 189 -5.90 -16.81 -9.71
N TRP A 190 -6.83 -17.16 -10.62
CA TRP A 190 -8.26 -16.96 -10.43
C TRP A 190 -8.85 -17.80 -9.30
N ALA A 191 -8.42 -19.05 -9.17
CA ALA A 191 -8.86 -19.93 -8.09
C ALA A 191 -8.38 -19.41 -6.72
N LEU A 192 -7.14 -18.91 -6.66
CA LEU A 192 -6.59 -18.30 -5.45
C LEU A 192 -7.31 -17.01 -5.07
N TYR A 193 -7.64 -16.15 -6.04
CA TYR A 193 -8.45 -14.95 -5.76
C TYR A 193 -9.84 -15.33 -5.23
N ALA A 194 -10.53 -16.30 -5.86
CA ALA A 194 -11.81 -16.76 -5.39
C ALA A 194 -11.75 -17.32 -3.96
N LEU A 195 -10.73 -18.12 -3.66
CA LEU A 195 -10.48 -18.67 -2.32
C LEU A 195 -10.26 -17.57 -1.29
N ARG A 196 -9.44 -16.57 -1.60
CA ARG A 196 -9.16 -15.40 -0.73
C ARG A 196 -10.44 -14.64 -0.41
N VAL A 197 -11.24 -14.32 -1.42
CA VAL A 197 -12.53 -13.61 -1.25
C VAL A 197 -13.46 -14.43 -0.36
N LEU A 198 -13.54 -15.74 -0.57
CA LEU A 198 -14.38 -16.63 0.23
C LEU A 198 -13.91 -16.67 1.70
N ILE A 199 -12.61 -16.79 1.95
CA ILE A 199 -12.04 -16.75 3.31
C ILE A 199 -12.32 -15.41 3.99
N VAL A 200 -12.11 -14.29 3.29
CA VAL A 200 -12.39 -12.94 3.82
C VAL A 200 -13.86 -12.80 4.21
N PHE A 201 -14.79 -13.23 3.36
CA PHE A 201 -16.22 -13.15 3.64
C PHE A 201 -16.64 -14.07 4.80
N ALA A 202 -16.08 -15.28 4.89
CA ALA A 202 -16.34 -16.20 6.00
C ALA A 202 -15.85 -15.61 7.32
N LEU A 203 -14.61 -15.12 7.37
CA LEU A 203 -14.03 -14.49 8.57
C LEU A 203 -14.78 -13.21 8.95
N ALA A 204 -15.21 -12.42 7.98
CA ALA A 204 -16.00 -11.21 8.23
C ALA A 204 -17.37 -11.54 8.82
N ASP A 205 -18.08 -12.56 8.33
CA ASP A 205 -19.36 -12.98 8.88
C ASP A 205 -19.22 -13.54 10.31
N ILE A 206 -18.20 -14.35 10.55
CA ILE A 206 -17.85 -14.86 11.87
C ILE A 206 -17.55 -13.71 12.83
N SER A 207 -16.70 -12.78 12.42
CA SER A 207 -16.31 -11.61 13.23
C SER A 207 -17.50 -10.72 13.55
N LEU A 208 -18.37 -10.45 12.57
CA LEU A 208 -19.59 -9.68 12.77
C LEU A 208 -20.49 -10.33 13.84
N ARG A 209 -20.76 -11.65 13.71
CA ARG A 209 -21.70 -12.35 14.60
C ARG A 209 -21.16 -12.59 15.99
N LEU A 210 -19.87 -12.92 16.12
CA LEU A 210 -19.29 -13.32 17.41
C LEU A 210 -18.71 -12.13 18.20
N VAL A 211 -18.32 -11.06 17.54
CA VAL A 211 -17.64 -9.92 18.16
C VAL A 211 -18.46 -8.65 18.01
N GLU A 212 -18.71 -8.22 16.78
CA GLU A 212 -19.27 -6.89 16.53
C GLU A 212 -20.71 -6.75 17.01
N LEU A 213 -21.60 -7.66 16.64
CA LEU A 213 -23.00 -7.62 17.05
C LEU A 213 -23.18 -7.70 18.58
N PRO A 214 -22.52 -8.61 19.30
CA PRO A 214 -22.59 -8.64 20.77
C PRO A 214 -22.14 -7.33 21.44
N VAL A 215 -21.11 -6.67 20.88
CA VAL A 215 -20.65 -5.36 21.39
C VAL A 215 -21.68 -4.27 21.08
N ARG A 216 -22.11 -4.15 19.83
CA ARG A 216 -23.05 -3.10 19.36
C ARG A 216 -24.44 -3.20 19.99
N THR A 217 -24.93 -4.40 20.24
CA THR A 217 -26.24 -4.62 20.88
C THR A 217 -26.19 -4.45 22.41
N GLY A 218 -25.01 -4.14 22.97
CA GLY A 218 -24.85 -3.97 24.41
C GLY A 218 -24.94 -5.30 25.20
N LEU A 219 -24.87 -6.45 24.51
CA LEU A 219 -24.94 -7.76 25.15
C LEU A 219 -23.81 -7.93 26.17
N ILE A 220 -22.62 -7.40 25.85
CA ILE A 220 -21.47 -7.40 26.73
C ILE A 220 -21.74 -6.54 27.99
N ASP A 221 -22.28 -5.34 27.80
CA ASP A 221 -22.63 -4.46 28.93
C ASP A 221 -23.74 -5.10 29.80
N TYR A 222 -24.77 -5.65 29.15
CA TYR A 222 -25.83 -6.39 29.84
C TYR A 222 -25.25 -7.59 30.64
N TRP A 223 -24.29 -8.32 30.03
CA TRP A 223 -23.65 -9.47 30.66
C TRP A 223 -22.84 -9.04 31.91
N PHE A 224 -22.08 -7.93 31.83
CA PHE A 224 -21.36 -7.37 32.96
C PHE A 224 -22.28 -6.83 34.04
N LYS A 225 -23.34 -6.11 33.67
CA LYS A 225 -24.35 -5.61 34.65
C LYS A 225 -25.10 -6.76 35.33
N GLY A 226 -25.40 -7.83 34.58
CA GLY A 226 -26.02 -9.04 35.09
C GLY A 226 -25.11 -9.84 36.05
N MET A 227 -23.80 -9.63 36.00
CA MET A 227 -22.83 -10.38 36.81
C MET A 227 -23.07 -10.24 38.32
N LYS A 228 -23.48 -9.04 38.79
CA LYS A 228 -23.75 -8.77 40.21
C LYS A 228 -24.89 -9.61 40.80
N TYR A 229 -25.79 -10.11 39.98
CA TYR A 229 -26.94 -10.94 40.41
C TYR A 229 -26.66 -12.45 40.40
N ARG A 230 -25.45 -12.85 39.96
CA ARG A 230 -25.04 -14.25 39.87
C ARG A 230 -24.39 -14.69 41.19
N THR A 231 -24.40 -16.01 41.46
CA THR A 231 -23.71 -16.56 42.62
C THR A 231 -22.19 -16.30 42.57
N LYS A 232 -21.54 -16.18 43.72
CA LYS A 232 -20.08 -15.91 43.82
C LYS A 232 -19.23 -16.90 43.00
N ARG A 233 -19.64 -18.19 42.97
CA ARG A 233 -18.95 -19.21 42.15
C ARG A 233 -19.05 -18.93 40.67
N VAL A 234 -20.22 -18.52 40.16
CA VAL A 234 -20.44 -18.18 38.76
C VAL A 234 -19.67 -16.91 38.39
N GLN A 235 -19.71 -15.87 39.27
CA GLN A 235 -18.94 -14.64 39.06
C GLN A 235 -17.44 -14.94 38.93
N LEU A 236 -16.89 -15.78 39.83
CA LEU A 236 -15.49 -16.14 39.82
C LEU A 236 -15.11 -16.87 38.53
N ARG A 237 -15.89 -17.87 38.12
CA ARG A 237 -15.64 -18.61 36.86
C ARG A 237 -15.69 -17.71 35.63
N GLN A 238 -16.63 -16.77 35.61
CA GLN A 238 -16.77 -15.85 34.47
C GLN A 238 -15.64 -14.81 34.41
N LYS A 239 -15.26 -14.25 35.57
CA LYS A 239 -14.09 -13.36 35.64
C LYS A 239 -12.82 -14.10 35.25
N ALA A 240 -12.62 -15.32 35.74
CA ALA A 240 -11.48 -16.16 35.36
C ALA A 240 -11.49 -16.45 33.83
N GLY A 241 -12.67 -16.75 33.25
CA GLY A 241 -12.80 -16.94 31.84
C GLY A 241 -12.42 -15.72 30.99
N VAL A 242 -12.89 -14.52 31.39
CA VAL A 242 -12.49 -13.26 30.73
C VAL A 242 -10.99 -13.02 30.86
N VAL A 243 -10.41 -13.22 32.05
CA VAL A 243 -8.97 -13.07 32.26
C VAL A 243 -8.19 -14.05 31.39
N LEU A 244 -8.62 -15.31 31.29
CA LEU A 244 -7.97 -16.32 30.43
C LEU A 244 -8.05 -15.93 28.96
N ILE A 245 -9.19 -15.42 28.48
CA ILE A 245 -9.33 -14.94 27.10
C ILE A 245 -8.38 -13.76 26.84
N VAL A 246 -8.33 -12.78 27.75
CA VAL A 246 -7.42 -11.63 27.61
C VAL A 246 -5.97 -12.08 27.62
N LEU A 247 -5.58 -12.98 28.52
CA LEU A 247 -4.23 -13.53 28.57
C LEU A 247 -3.91 -14.34 27.31
N ALA A 248 -4.85 -15.10 26.76
CA ALA A 248 -4.68 -15.82 25.52
C ALA A 248 -4.47 -14.86 24.32
N ILE A 249 -5.22 -13.77 24.25
CA ILE A 249 -5.05 -12.74 23.23
C ILE A 249 -3.68 -12.07 23.38
N ILE A 250 -3.31 -11.64 24.57
CA ILE A 250 -2.00 -11.03 24.84
C ILE A 250 -0.88 -12.01 24.50
N GLY A 251 -0.99 -13.25 24.95
CA GLY A 251 0.00 -14.29 24.68
C GLY A 251 0.16 -14.60 23.21
N SER A 252 -0.95 -14.74 22.47
CA SER A 252 -0.89 -14.97 21.01
C SER A 252 -0.30 -13.77 20.27
N THR A 253 -0.67 -12.55 20.66
CA THR A 253 -0.14 -11.32 20.04
C THR A 253 1.37 -11.19 20.34
N ALA A 254 1.78 -11.46 21.59
CA ALA A 254 3.19 -11.45 21.98
C ALA A 254 3.99 -12.52 21.21
N THR A 255 3.44 -13.74 21.06
CA THR A 255 4.10 -14.82 20.31
C THR A 255 4.26 -14.45 18.83
N VAL A 256 3.23 -13.87 18.20
CA VAL A 256 3.32 -13.41 16.82
C VAL A 256 4.33 -12.27 16.70
N ALA A 257 4.32 -11.31 17.61
CA ALA A 257 5.27 -10.20 17.61
C ALA A 257 6.72 -10.67 17.84
N THR A 258 6.96 -11.56 18.81
CA THR A 258 8.31 -12.09 19.07
C THR A 258 8.82 -12.95 17.92
N ASN A 259 7.96 -13.76 17.28
CA ASN A 259 8.34 -14.54 16.11
C ASN A 259 8.62 -13.65 14.89
N ALA A 260 7.86 -12.56 14.70
CA ALA A 260 8.10 -11.60 13.64
C ALA A 260 9.43 -10.85 13.87
N ILE A 261 9.71 -10.43 15.11
CA ILE A 261 10.97 -9.79 15.49
C ILE A 261 12.13 -10.78 15.32
N ALA A 262 12.02 -12.01 15.81
CA ALA A 262 13.05 -13.03 15.71
C ALA A 262 13.38 -13.36 14.25
N LYS A 263 12.36 -13.50 13.38
CA LYS A 263 12.57 -13.66 11.94
C LYS A 263 13.23 -12.44 11.30
N GLY A 264 12.83 -11.24 11.70
CA GLY A 264 13.48 -10.01 11.27
C GLY A 264 14.93 -9.93 11.70
N ASP A 265 15.22 -10.27 12.95
CA ASP A 265 16.58 -10.32 13.50
C ASP A 265 17.42 -11.42 12.86
N GLU A 266 16.84 -12.58 12.57
CA GLU A 266 17.49 -13.67 11.85
C GLU A 266 17.82 -13.28 10.40
N GLN A 267 16.88 -12.65 9.71
CA GLN A 267 17.13 -12.08 8.38
C GLN A 267 18.18 -10.97 8.41
N LEU A 268 18.13 -10.10 9.41
CA LEU A 268 19.14 -9.07 9.62
C LEU A 268 20.50 -9.65 10.00
N ALA A 269 20.53 -10.73 10.79
CA ALA A 269 21.77 -11.45 11.16
C ALA A 269 22.35 -12.20 9.96
N GLN A 270 21.50 -12.83 9.14
CA GLN A 270 21.92 -13.45 7.88
C GLN A 270 22.45 -12.40 6.91
N LEU A 271 21.75 -11.27 6.78
CA LEU A 271 22.20 -10.13 6.00
C LEU A 271 23.52 -9.56 6.55
N LYS A 272 23.64 -9.37 7.86
CA LYS A 272 24.88 -8.94 8.51
C LYS A 272 26.01 -9.98 8.36
N LYS A 273 25.72 -11.27 8.39
CA LYS A 273 26.70 -12.33 8.15
C LYS A 273 27.14 -12.37 6.69
N GLN A 274 26.24 -12.09 5.75
CA GLN A 274 26.56 -11.85 4.35
C GLN A 274 27.32 -10.53 4.14
N LEU A 275 27.15 -9.58 5.07
CA LEU A 275 27.75 -8.25 5.08
C LEU A 275 29.06 -8.16 5.89
N GLN A 276 29.43 -9.21 6.67
CA GLN A 276 30.74 -9.23 7.34
C GLN A 276 31.81 -9.47 6.29
N PRO A 277 32.83 -8.61 6.22
CA PRO A 277 33.98 -8.87 5.37
C PRO A 277 34.64 -10.15 5.84
N THR A 278 34.59 -11.18 5.03
CA THR A 278 35.65 -12.20 5.09
C THR A 278 36.93 -11.39 4.88
N THR A 279 37.85 -11.46 5.84
CA THR A 279 39.14 -10.76 5.81
C THR A 279 39.86 -11.15 4.53
N THR A 280 39.57 -10.43 3.46
CA THR A 280 40.36 -10.45 2.24
C THR A 280 40.95 -9.05 2.12
N THR A 281 42.25 -9.04 1.99
CA THR A 281 43.19 -7.94 1.74
C THR A 281 42.50 -6.76 1.02
N PRO A 282 42.79 -5.50 1.41
CA PRO A 282 42.25 -4.34 0.73
C PRO A 282 42.57 -4.44 -0.76
N SER A 283 41.57 -4.32 -1.59
CA SER A 283 41.68 -4.20 -3.04
C SER A 283 42.72 -3.08 -3.33
N VAL A 284 43.58 -3.37 -4.25
CA VAL A 284 44.59 -2.45 -4.81
C VAL A 284 43.92 -1.10 -5.06
N PRO A 285 44.54 0.03 -4.69
CA PRO A 285 44.01 1.37 -5.01
C PRO A 285 43.73 1.40 -6.51
N ALA A 286 42.51 1.77 -6.90
CA ALA A 286 42.12 1.94 -8.30
C ALA A 286 43.13 2.88 -8.95
N ASP A 287 43.64 2.52 -10.12
CA ASP A 287 44.44 3.40 -10.96
C ASP A 287 43.65 4.68 -11.15
N VAL A 288 44.32 5.83 -11.05
CA VAL A 288 43.68 7.15 -11.18
C VAL A 288 42.97 7.34 -12.52
N ASN A 289 43.22 6.44 -13.47
CA ASN A 289 42.60 6.41 -14.79
C ASN A 289 41.47 5.37 -14.95
N ASP A 290 41.23 4.50 -13.96
CA ASP A 290 40.10 3.56 -13.96
C ASP A 290 39.26 3.77 -12.71
N PRO A 291 38.09 4.44 -12.83
CA PRO A 291 37.22 4.73 -11.69
C PRO A 291 36.57 3.46 -11.12
N GLY A 292 36.80 2.27 -11.73
CA GLY A 292 36.12 1.05 -11.37
C GLY A 292 34.62 1.06 -11.78
N LEU A 293 33.90 0.04 -11.30
CA LEU A 293 32.46 -0.06 -11.60
C LEU A 293 31.65 0.94 -10.76
N TRP A 294 30.70 1.59 -11.42
CA TRP A 294 29.63 2.29 -10.74
C TRP A 294 28.41 1.36 -10.64
N VAL A 295 28.14 0.86 -9.45
CA VAL A 295 27.07 -0.15 -9.23
C VAL A 295 25.93 0.49 -8.46
N THR A 296 24.73 0.43 -9.01
CA THR A 296 23.55 1.04 -8.36
C THR A 296 22.30 0.17 -8.53
N GLY A 297 21.44 0.20 -7.51
CA GLY A 297 20.21 -0.62 -7.51
C GLY A 297 19.63 -0.80 -6.10
N ASP A 298 19.02 -1.97 -5.89
CA ASP A 298 18.31 -2.29 -4.65
C ASP A 298 19.00 -3.38 -3.80
N SER A 299 18.19 -4.14 -3.05
CA SER A 299 18.69 -5.21 -2.18
C SER A 299 19.38 -6.35 -2.91
N VAL A 300 19.04 -6.59 -4.18
CA VAL A 300 19.69 -7.64 -4.98
C VAL A 300 21.14 -7.25 -5.25
N ILE A 301 21.38 -5.98 -5.62
CA ILE A 301 22.74 -5.45 -5.79
C ILE A 301 23.53 -5.52 -4.49
N LEU A 302 22.92 -5.19 -3.35
CA LEU A 302 23.59 -5.34 -2.04
C LEU A 302 23.99 -6.80 -1.79
N GLY A 303 23.17 -7.75 -2.18
CA GLY A 303 23.44 -9.18 -1.99
C GLY A 303 24.60 -9.71 -2.81
N ILE A 304 24.88 -9.14 -3.99
CA ILE A 304 25.94 -9.60 -4.91
C ILE A 304 27.27 -8.85 -4.75
N ARG A 305 27.30 -7.77 -3.99
CA ARG A 305 28.41 -6.78 -4.00
C ARG A 305 29.77 -7.39 -3.78
N PHE A 306 29.93 -8.32 -2.83
CA PHE A 306 31.23 -8.93 -2.52
C PHE A 306 31.70 -9.89 -3.61
N GLU A 307 30.80 -10.66 -4.19
CA GLU A 307 31.10 -11.54 -5.30
C GLU A 307 31.48 -10.72 -6.54
N LEU A 308 30.78 -9.63 -6.80
CA LEU A 308 31.08 -8.74 -7.92
C LEU A 308 32.42 -8.03 -7.72
N ASP A 309 32.67 -7.44 -6.54
CA ASP A 309 33.91 -6.75 -6.20
C ASP A 309 35.13 -7.67 -6.26
N SER A 310 34.96 -8.96 -5.94
CA SER A 310 36.02 -9.96 -6.05
C SER A 310 36.45 -10.24 -7.49
N ARG A 311 35.62 -9.91 -8.49
CA ARG A 311 35.89 -10.14 -9.93
C ARG A 311 36.24 -8.88 -10.69
N GLN A 312 35.60 -7.78 -10.32
CA GLN A 312 35.79 -6.46 -10.94
C GLN A 312 35.74 -5.39 -9.85
N PRO A 313 36.79 -4.55 -9.73
CA PRO A 313 36.84 -3.52 -8.69
C PRO A 313 35.62 -2.58 -8.80
N ILE A 314 34.95 -2.37 -7.66
CA ILE A 314 33.84 -1.44 -7.54
C ILE A 314 34.35 -0.10 -7.04
N GLY A 315 34.26 0.94 -7.87
CA GLY A 315 34.62 2.31 -7.49
C GLY A 315 33.54 2.95 -6.63
N LEU A 316 32.28 2.75 -6.96
CA LEU A 316 31.14 3.22 -6.18
C LEU A 316 30.01 2.20 -6.21
N ILE A 317 29.49 1.86 -5.03
CA ILE A 317 28.24 1.13 -4.89
C ILE A 317 27.23 1.96 -4.13
N ASN A 318 26.09 2.21 -4.74
CA ASN A 318 24.97 2.89 -4.11
C ASN A 318 23.71 2.04 -4.27
N ALA A 319 23.48 1.15 -3.32
CA ALA A 319 22.37 0.25 -3.31
C ALA A 319 21.67 0.25 -1.94
N ARG A 320 20.34 0.06 -1.92
CA ARG A 320 19.53 0.09 -0.69
C ARG A 320 18.37 -0.88 -0.77
N VAL A 321 18.09 -1.56 0.36
CA VAL A 321 16.92 -2.43 0.48
C VAL A 321 15.63 -1.66 0.19
N GLY A 322 14.78 -2.21 -0.67
CA GLY A 322 13.48 -1.65 -1.02
C GLY A 322 13.54 -0.39 -1.88
N ARG A 323 14.71 -0.06 -2.50
CA ARG A 323 14.82 1.12 -3.36
C ARG A 323 13.86 1.07 -4.53
N GLN A 324 13.11 2.13 -4.72
CA GLN A 324 12.22 2.33 -5.86
C GLN A 324 12.91 3.14 -6.96
N ALA A 325 12.37 3.08 -8.18
CA ALA A 325 12.93 3.78 -9.34
C ALA A 325 13.02 5.31 -9.15
N THR A 326 12.10 5.90 -8.41
CA THR A 326 12.10 7.34 -8.09
C THR A 326 13.32 7.76 -7.29
N GLU A 327 13.66 6.98 -6.25
CA GLU A 327 14.85 7.22 -5.43
C GLU A 327 16.14 6.92 -6.20
N LEU A 328 16.08 5.92 -7.09
CA LEU A 328 17.22 5.58 -7.94
C LEU A 328 17.59 6.71 -8.88
N LEU A 329 16.60 7.43 -9.43
CA LEU A 329 16.80 8.60 -10.27
C LEU A 329 17.57 9.71 -9.52
N GLU A 330 17.19 9.99 -8.28
CA GLU A 330 17.88 10.98 -7.43
C GLU A 330 19.34 10.57 -7.16
N VAL A 331 19.52 9.28 -6.79
CA VAL A 331 20.84 8.72 -6.49
C VAL A 331 21.78 8.80 -7.70
N ILE A 332 21.31 8.37 -8.88
CA ILE A 332 22.10 8.41 -10.10
C ILE A 332 22.47 9.84 -10.47
N THR A 333 21.55 10.79 -10.28
CA THR A 333 21.81 12.20 -10.53
C THR A 333 22.93 12.74 -9.63
N ASN A 334 22.90 12.38 -8.35
CA ASN A 334 23.90 12.83 -7.38
C ASN A 334 25.26 12.15 -7.58
N ASP A 335 25.26 10.86 -7.90
CA ASP A 335 26.49 10.06 -8.02
C ASP A 335 27.23 10.31 -9.34
N LYS A 336 26.52 10.74 -10.40
CA LYS A 336 27.10 10.96 -11.74
C LYS A 336 28.34 11.83 -11.74
N ALA A 337 28.37 12.89 -10.92
CA ALA A 337 29.51 13.83 -10.85
C ALA A 337 30.79 13.14 -10.38
N ASN A 338 30.68 12.12 -9.54
CA ASN A 338 31.83 11.40 -8.97
C ASN A 338 32.23 10.17 -9.80
N MET A 339 31.35 9.72 -10.70
CA MET A 339 31.51 8.50 -11.50
C MET A 339 31.45 8.77 -13.01
N SER A 340 31.90 9.95 -13.41
CA SER A 340 32.03 10.26 -14.82
C SER A 340 33.04 9.30 -15.48
N MET A 341 32.69 8.76 -16.65
CA MET A 341 33.51 7.80 -17.42
C MET A 341 33.64 6.40 -16.78
N ALA A 342 32.78 6.04 -15.79
CA ALA A 342 32.72 4.71 -15.23
C ALA A 342 31.83 3.76 -16.07
N THR A 343 32.13 2.45 -16.07
CA THR A 343 31.15 1.44 -16.47
C THR A 343 30.07 1.34 -15.39
N ILE A 344 28.82 1.59 -15.77
CA ILE A 344 27.70 1.49 -14.84
C ILE A 344 27.02 0.12 -14.90
N VAL A 345 26.76 -0.48 -13.73
CA VAL A 345 25.91 -1.64 -13.55
C VAL A 345 24.65 -1.21 -12.82
N LEU A 346 23.51 -1.31 -13.49
CA LEU A 346 22.21 -0.83 -13.03
C LEU A 346 21.22 -1.96 -12.90
N ASN A 347 20.58 -2.11 -11.72
CA ASN A 347 19.42 -2.95 -11.54
C ASN A 347 18.23 -2.11 -11.09
N LEU A 348 17.08 -2.26 -11.76
CA LEU A 348 15.86 -1.51 -11.44
C LEU A 348 14.62 -2.39 -11.65
N GLY A 349 13.51 -2.04 -11.00
CA GLY A 349 12.20 -2.64 -11.23
C GLY A 349 11.82 -3.80 -10.30
N ASN A 350 12.67 -4.17 -9.33
CA ASN A 350 12.30 -5.23 -8.38
C ASN A 350 11.22 -4.80 -7.39
N ASN A 351 11.19 -3.52 -6.98
CA ASN A 351 10.39 -3.06 -5.85
C ASN A 351 9.14 -2.26 -6.22
N ASN A 352 8.97 -1.87 -7.49
CA ASN A 352 7.79 -1.15 -7.97
C ASN A 352 7.60 -1.31 -9.49
N LYS A 353 6.39 -0.99 -9.96
CA LYS A 353 6.13 -0.80 -11.39
C LYS A 353 6.88 0.44 -11.87
N LEU A 354 7.58 0.30 -12.99
CA LEU A 354 8.29 1.40 -13.66
C LEU A 354 7.33 2.19 -14.53
N THR A 355 7.54 3.50 -14.62
CA THR A 355 6.94 4.33 -15.67
C THR A 355 7.93 4.62 -16.78
N GLU A 356 7.43 4.91 -17.96
CA GLU A 356 8.27 5.24 -19.11
C GLU A 356 9.13 6.47 -18.84
N GLU A 357 8.56 7.50 -18.18
CA GLU A 357 9.29 8.72 -17.84
C GLU A 357 10.45 8.46 -16.87
N GLN A 358 10.25 7.55 -15.89
CA GLN A 358 11.31 7.19 -14.94
C GLN A 358 12.47 6.50 -15.65
N VAL A 359 12.18 5.53 -16.51
CA VAL A 359 13.21 4.79 -17.23
C VAL A 359 13.93 5.70 -18.23
N ALA A 360 13.17 6.50 -18.99
CA ALA A 360 13.73 7.49 -19.89
C ALA A 360 14.69 8.46 -19.19
N ALA A 361 14.27 9.01 -18.05
CA ALA A 361 15.09 9.94 -17.26
C ALA A 361 16.38 9.30 -16.73
N ILE A 362 16.30 8.05 -16.26
CA ILE A 362 17.48 7.30 -15.79
C ILE A 362 18.48 7.13 -16.94
N PHE A 363 18.03 6.61 -18.09
CA PHE A 363 18.92 6.37 -19.22
C PHE A 363 19.47 7.68 -19.79
N GLU A 364 18.70 8.76 -19.82
CA GLU A 364 19.16 10.08 -20.25
C GLU A 364 20.29 10.61 -19.39
N ILE A 365 20.26 10.37 -18.07
CA ILE A 365 21.33 10.79 -17.14
C ILE A 365 22.61 10.00 -17.39
N ILE A 366 22.52 8.69 -17.66
CA ILE A 366 23.68 7.80 -17.77
C ILE A 366 24.19 7.59 -19.20
N LYS A 367 23.54 8.15 -20.21
CA LYS A 367 23.83 7.91 -21.64
C LYS A 367 25.28 8.17 -22.04
N ASP A 368 25.96 9.10 -21.34
CA ASP A 368 27.35 9.48 -21.64
C ASP A 368 28.39 8.54 -20.99
N GLN A 369 27.95 7.52 -20.25
CA GLN A 369 28.86 6.54 -19.67
C GLN A 369 29.44 5.63 -20.78
N PRO A 370 30.75 5.27 -20.68
CA PRO A 370 31.43 4.47 -21.71
C PRO A 370 30.79 3.09 -21.90
N ARG A 371 30.18 2.53 -20.83
CA ARG A 371 29.46 1.28 -20.88
C ARG A 371 28.32 1.27 -19.86
N ILE A 372 27.16 0.86 -20.32
CA ILE A 372 25.96 0.72 -19.49
C ILE A 372 25.55 -0.76 -19.51
N VAL A 373 25.54 -1.40 -18.37
CA VAL A 373 25.02 -2.75 -18.17
C VAL A 373 23.77 -2.64 -17.30
N VAL A 374 22.63 -3.03 -17.84
CA VAL A 374 21.36 -3.02 -17.12
C VAL A 374 20.87 -4.44 -16.89
N VAL A 375 20.45 -4.75 -15.67
CA VAL A 375 19.91 -6.07 -15.32
C VAL A 375 18.41 -5.95 -15.10
N ASN A 376 17.63 -6.77 -15.80
CA ASN A 376 16.20 -6.81 -15.62
C ASN A 376 15.78 -7.59 -14.37
N THR A 377 14.48 -7.65 -14.08
CA THR A 377 13.96 -8.22 -12.83
C THR A 377 13.36 -9.61 -13.02
N ALA A 378 13.58 -10.50 -12.05
CA ALA A 378 12.98 -11.84 -11.99
C ALA A 378 12.02 -12.00 -10.78
N VAL A 379 11.49 -10.89 -10.26
CA VAL A 379 10.61 -10.90 -9.09
C VAL A 379 9.25 -11.54 -9.40
N PRO A 380 8.63 -12.26 -8.46
CA PRO A 380 7.29 -12.81 -8.60
C PRO A 380 6.24 -11.73 -8.35
N ARG A 381 6.18 -10.73 -9.24
CA ARG A 381 5.27 -9.57 -9.16
C ARG A 381 4.58 -9.35 -10.49
N ALA A 382 3.35 -8.81 -10.42
CA ALA A 382 2.52 -8.55 -11.60
C ALA A 382 3.17 -7.59 -12.62
N TRP A 383 4.04 -6.69 -12.14
CA TRP A 383 4.73 -5.69 -12.99
C TRP A 383 6.02 -6.21 -13.64
N ARG A 384 6.48 -7.42 -13.35
CA ARG A 384 7.75 -7.96 -13.86
C ARG A 384 7.87 -7.84 -15.37
N ASP A 385 6.88 -8.35 -16.09
CA ASP A 385 6.96 -8.45 -17.54
C ASP A 385 6.86 -7.06 -18.21
N ASP A 386 6.01 -6.17 -17.68
CA ASP A 386 5.91 -4.77 -18.11
C ASP A 386 7.24 -4.03 -17.88
N ASN A 387 7.82 -4.18 -16.69
CA ASN A 387 9.11 -3.58 -16.36
C ASN A 387 10.23 -4.09 -17.27
N ASN A 388 10.27 -5.40 -17.52
CA ASN A 388 11.31 -6.02 -18.33
C ASN A 388 11.19 -5.59 -19.81
N ALA A 389 9.97 -5.45 -20.34
CA ALA A 389 9.74 -4.91 -21.67
C ALA A 389 10.26 -3.47 -21.79
N LEU A 390 9.97 -2.64 -20.81
CA LEU A 390 10.40 -1.25 -20.77
C LEU A 390 11.93 -1.13 -20.63
N ILE A 391 12.55 -1.92 -19.75
CA ILE A 391 14.00 -1.98 -19.57
C ILE A 391 14.68 -2.39 -20.90
N ALA A 392 14.17 -3.43 -21.57
CA ALA A 392 14.73 -3.90 -22.82
C ALA A 392 14.61 -2.87 -23.95
N GLN A 393 13.48 -2.16 -24.02
CA GLN A 393 13.26 -1.09 -24.98
C GLN A 393 14.30 0.02 -24.81
N TYR A 394 14.50 0.52 -23.59
CA TYR A 394 15.44 1.60 -23.32
C TYR A 394 16.91 1.15 -23.38
N ALA A 395 17.22 -0.08 -22.97
CA ALA A 395 18.55 -0.66 -23.19
C ALA A 395 18.92 -0.66 -24.68
N SER A 396 18.00 -1.09 -25.55
CA SER A 396 18.20 -1.06 -27.01
C SER A 396 18.34 0.37 -27.53
N LEU A 397 17.52 1.30 -27.07
CA LEU A 397 17.52 2.70 -27.54
C LEU A 397 18.83 3.42 -27.24
N TYR A 398 19.41 3.15 -26.06
CA TYR A 398 20.65 3.79 -25.59
C TYR A 398 21.91 2.93 -25.79
N GLY A 399 21.81 1.79 -26.47
CA GLY A 399 22.95 0.90 -26.73
C GLY A 399 23.53 0.26 -25.46
N ALA A 400 22.70 0.09 -24.42
CA ALA A 400 23.10 -0.56 -23.18
C ALA A 400 23.08 -2.08 -23.32
N TYR A 401 23.94 -2.75 -22.57
CA TYR A 401 24.01 -4.21 -22.50
C TYR A 401 22.97 -4.71 -21.51
N LEU A 402 22.00 -5.47 -22.01
CA LEU A 402 20.95 -6.07 -21.18
C LEU A 402 21.40 -7.44 -20.67
N VAL A 403 21.43 -7.59 -19.35
CA VAL A 403 21.46 -8.89 -18.66
C VAL A 403 20.03 -9.33 -18.44
N ASP A 404 19.55 -10.29 -19.23
CA ASP A 404 18.20 -10.85 -19.08
C ASP A 404 18.15 -11.88 -17.95
N TRP A 405 18.19 -11.38 -16.71
CA TRP A 405 18.14 -12.21 -15.52
C TRP A 405 16.83 -12.99 -15.40
N ALA A 406 15.72 -12.42 -15.87
CA ALA A 406 14.45 -13.13 -15.89
C ALA A 406 14.52 -14.44 -16.67
N SER A 407 15.10 -14.42 -17.87
CA SER A 407 15.29 -15.63 -18.68
C SER A 407 16.36 -16.55 -18.11
N ILE A 408 17.50 -16.02 -17.64
CA ILE A 408 18.61 -16.81 -17.07
C ILE A 408 18.15 -17.59 -15.81
N SER A 409 17.30 -16.97 -15.00
CA SER A 409 16.81 -17.57 -13.75
C SER A 409 15.50 -18.33 -13.89
N GLN A 410 14.93 -18.40 -15.09
CA GLN A 410 13.66 -19.10 -15.33
C GLN A 410 13.78 -20.60 -14.98
N GLY A 411 12.88 -21.08 -14.12
CA GLY A 411 12.88 -22.47 -13.65
C GLY A 411 13.99 -22.82 -12.67
N ARG A 412 14.75 -21.84 -12.18
CA ARG A 412 15.88 -22.00 -11.26
C ARG A 412 15.53 -21.54 -9.85
N SER A 413 14.57 -22.21 -9.21
CA SER A 413 14.18 -21.88 -7.84
C SER A 413 15.35 -21.94 -6.85
N GLU A 414 16.38 -22.76 -7.14
CA GLU A 414 17.60 -22.87 -6.37
C GLU A 414 18.49 -21.61 -6.36
N TYR A 415 18.18 -20.61 -7.19
CA TYR A 415 18.88 -19.34 -7.19
C TYR A 415 18.34 -18.35 -6.17
N PHE A 416 17.10 -18.57 -5.70
CA PHE A 416 16.37 -17.62 -4.87
C PHE A 416 16.16 -18.13 -3.45
N GLY A 417 16.08 -17.18 -2.52
CA GLY A 417 15.58 -17.42 -1.18
C GLY A 417 14.06 -17.65 -1.16
N PRO A 418 13.49 -17.88 0.03
CA PRO A 418 12.04 -18.16 0.18
C PRO A 418 11.11 -17.05 -0.32
N ASP A 419 11.63 -15.84 -0.51
CA ASP A 419 10.86 -14.68 -1.01
C ASP A 419 10.82 -14.59 -2.54
N GLY A 420 11.58 -15.46 -3.25
CA GLY A 420 11.67 -15.48 -4.70
C GLY A 420 12.33 -14.25 -5.32
N VAL A 421 12.99 -13.42 -4.51
CA VAL A 421 13.64 -12.17 -4.92
C VAL A 421 15.11 -12.16 -4.58
N HIS A 422 15.45 -12.37 -3.31
CA HIS A 422 16.82 -12.36 -2.84
C HIS A 422 17.57 -13.63 -3.24
N LEU A 423 18.82 -13.45 -3.66
CA LEU A 423 19.62 -14.52 -4.20
C LEU A 423 20.33 -15.32 -3.08
N VAL A 424 20.33 -16.63 -3.21
CA VAL A 424 21.20 -17.51 -2.42
C VAL A 424 22.58 -17.63 -3.09
N PRO A 425 23.61 -18.21 -2.46
CA PRO A 425 24.97 -18.25 -3.03
C PRO A 425 25.08 -18.78 -4.46
N ALA A 426 24.22 -19.72 -4.87
CA ALA A 426 24.19 -20.22 -6.26
C ALA A 426 23.66 -19.13 -7.22
N GLY A 427 22.59 -18.45 -6.83
CA GLY A 427 22.01 -17.33 -7.59
C GLY A 427 22.96 -16.14 -7.64
N VAL A 428 23.64 -15.80 -6.54
CA VAL A 428 24.65 -14.72 -6.50
C VAL A 428 25.74 -14.97 -7.55
N ARG A 429 26.30 -16.17 -7.61
CA ARG A 429 27.32 -16.50 -8.60
C ARG A 429 26.79 -16.38 -10.03
N ALA A 430 25.63 -16.98 -10.31
CA ALA A 430 25.03 -16.92 -11.63
C ALA A 430 24.69 -15.49 -12.08
N TYR A 431 24.22 -14.65 -11.17
CA TYR A 431 23.91 -13.24 -11.41
C TYR A 431 25.18 -12.44 -11.73
N VAL A 432 26.24 -12.64 -10.96
CA VAL A 432 27.53 -11.99 -11.20
C VAL A 432 28.19 -12.51 -12.47
N ASP A 433 28.12 -13.83 -12.75
CA ASP A 433 28.58 -14.39 -14.03
C ASP A 433 27.91 -13.71 -15.23
N ALA A 434 26.60 -13.50 -15.15
CA ALA A 434 25.84 -12.83 -16.21
C ALA A 434 26.22 -11.35 -16.38
N ILE A 435 26.50 -10.64 -15.29
CA ILE A 435 26.98 -9.25 -15.34
C ILE A 435 28.37 -9.20 -15.94
N THR A 436 29.30 -10.00 -15.42
CA THR A 436 30.72 -9.97 -15.86
C THR A 436 30.90 -10.39 -17.31
N ALA A 437 30.00 -11.19 -17.86
CA ALA A 437 29.96 -11.50 -19.29
C ALA A 437 29.61 -10.30 -20.18
N GLN A 438 29.10 -9.21 -19.59
CA GLN A 438 28.74 -7.98 -20.28
C GLN A 438 29.70 -6.80 -19.95
N LEU A 439 30.70 -7.00 -19.11
CA LEU A 439 31.74 -6.04 -18.79
C LEU A 439 32.94 -6.19 -19.72
#